data_f292f7b51fe42361d33c199e15f7bc51
#
_entry.id   f292f7b51fe42361d33c199e15f7bc51
#
_cell.length_a   1.000
_cell.length_b   1.000
_cell.length_c   1.000
_cell.angle_alpha   90.00
_cell.angle_beta   90.00
_cell.angle_gamma   90.00
#
_symmetry.space_group_name_H-M   'P 1'
#
loop_
_entity.id
_entity.type
_entity.pdbx_description
1 polymer ?
#
loop_
_entity_poly.entity_id
_entity_poly.type
_entity_poly.pdbx_seq_one_letter_code
_entity_poly.pdbx_strand_id
1 'polypeptide(L)'
;PYSIILLDEIEKANPQVLTLLLQVMDDGRLTDGQGNVVNFKNTVIIATSNAGFGHNSSDADQDLMAKLAPYFRPEFLNRFNGVIEFSTLTKDDLKQIVDLMLDDVNKTLAKKDLTLHVSDEVKDHLIEDGYDEALGARPLRRVIEQQIRDQVTDFYLDNPGEKSLSADLVDGKVVISAVVEKTAVTN
;
A
#
# COMPACT_ATOMS: atom_id res chain seq x y z
N PRO A 1 -21.68 9.26 18.17
CA PRO A 1 -20.98 8.19 17.46
C PRO A 1 -19.50 8.50 17.41
N TYR A 2 -18.65 7.48 17.50
CA TYR A 2 -17.21 7.61 17.29
C TYR A 2 -16.92 7.61 15.78
N SER A 3 -16.02 8.46 15.32
CA SER A 3 -15.67 8.57 13.90
C SER A 3 -14.16 8.71 13.73
N ILE A 4 -13.65 8.23 12.60
CA ILE A 4 -12.27 8.46 12.18
C ILE A 4 -12.32 9.43 10.99
N ILE A 5 -11.52 10.48 11.05
CA ILE A 5 -11.34 11.45 9.97
C ILE A 5 -9.94 11.25 9.42
N LEU A 6 -9.84 10.88 8.16
CA LEU A 6 -8.58 10.76 7.43
C LEU A 6 -8.40 11.99 6.54
N LEU A 7 -7.29 12.69 6.72
CA LEU A 7 -6.85 13.83 5.93
C LEU A 7 -5.62 13.40 5.14
N ASP A 8 -5.82 13.08 3.88
CA ASP A 8 -4.75 12.60 3.03
C ASP A 8 -4.02 13.77 2.34
N GLU A 9 -2.68 13.70 2.27
CA GLU A 9 -1.81 14.71 1.64
C GLU A 9 -2.05 16.14 2.19
N ILE A 10 -2.03 16.28 3.52
CA ILE A 10 -2.40 17.52 4.20
C ILE A 10 -1.49 18.71 3.85
N GLU A 11 -0.26 18.47 3.39
CA GLU A 11 0.65 19.50 2.90
C GLU A 11 0.13 20.23 1.66
N LYS A 12 -0.80 19.62 0.92
CA LYS A 12 -1.44 20.22 -0.27
C LYS A 12 -2.69 21.03 0.08
N ALA A 13 -3.11 21.01 1.35
CA ALA A 13 -4.30 21.71 1.78
C ALA A 13 -4.12 23.23 1.74
N ASN A 14 -5.22 23.94 1.46
CA ASN A 14 -5.22 25.39 1.58
C ASN A 14 -4.92 25.80 3.04
N PRO A 15 -4.06 26.84 3.29
CA PRO A 15 -3.75 27.31 4.64
C PRO A 15 -4.97 27.64 5.50
N GLN A 16 -6.07 28.05 4.90
CA GLN A 16 -7.32 28.30 5.63
C GLN A 16 -7.92 27.00 6.20
N VAL A 17 -7.78 25.88 5.51
CA VAL A 17 -8.22 24.56 6.01
C VAL A 17 -7.40 24.14 7.21
N LEU A 18 -6.07 24.36 7.18
CA LEU A 18 -5.21 24.10 8.33
C LEU A 18 -5.61 24.94 9.55
N THR A 19 -6.02 26.18 9.34
CA THR A 19 -6.53 27.06 10.42
C THR A 19 -7.86 26.54 11.01
N LEU A 20 -8.77 26.03 10.15
CA LEU A 20 -10.01 25.42 10.62
C LEU A 20 -9.75 24.12 11.40
N LEU A 21 -8.78 23.34 10.97
CA LEU A 21 -8.35 22.11 11.68
C LEU A 21 -7.77 22.43 13.06
N LEU A 22 -7.02 23.51 13.21
CA LEU A 22 -6.57 23.98 14.53
C LEU A 22 -7.76 24.22 15.46
N GLN A 23 -8.80 24.91 14.99
CA GLN A 23 -10.01 25.14 15.77
C GLN A 23 -10.71 23.81 16.14
N VAL A 24 -10.79 22.87 15.21
CA VAL A 24 -11.34 21.54 15.49
C VAL A 24 -10.56 20.79 16.56
N MET A 25 -9.20 20.82 16.48
CA MET A 25 -8.34 20.15 17.45
C MET A 25 -8.35 20.82 18.82
N ASP A 26 -8.53 22.15 18.89
CA ASP A 26 -8.56 22.89 20.14
C ASP A 26 -9.92 22.82 20.83
N ASP A 27 -10.98 23.15 20.10
CA ASP A 27 -12.35 23.30 20.66
C ASP A 27 -13.16 22.00 20.59
N GLY A 28 -12.73 21.04 19.77
CA GLY A 28 -13.49 19.82 19.47
C GLY A 28 -14.81 20.09 18.77
N ARG A 29 -14.93 21.23 18.08
CA ARG A 29 -16.14 21.66 17.36
C ARG A 29 -15.80 22.62 16.23
N LEU A 30 -16.66 22.67 15.23
CA LEU A 30 -16.60 23.63 14.14
C LEU A 30 -17.99 24.17 13.85
N THR A 31 -18.10 25.47 13.59
CA THR A 31 -19.36 26.09 13.15
C THR A 31 -19.34 26.21 11.62
N ASP A 32 -20.36 25.67 10.97
CA ASP A 32 -20.50 25.78 9.53
C ASP A 32 -20.96 27.18 9.07
N GLY A 33 -20.98 27.43 7.76
CA GLY A 33 -21.41 28.72 7.18
C GLY A 33 -22.88 29.05 7.40
N GLN A 34 -23.70 28.15 7.93
CA GLN A 34 -25.10 28.33 8.25
C GLN A 34 -25.34 28.55 9.76
N GLY A 35 -24.25 28.53 10.56
CA GLY A 35 -24.30 28.68 12.02
C GLY A 35 -24.52 27.40 12.81
N ASN A 36 -24.53 26.22 12.16
CA ASN A 36 -24.66 24.94 12.86
C ASN A 36 -23.33 24.53 13.47
N VAL A 37 -23.36 24.04 14.71
CA VAL A 37 -22.18 23.56 15.43
C VAL A 37 -22.03 22.06 15.24
N VAL A 38 -20.93 21.63 14.59
CA VAL A 38 -20.56 20.23 14.44
C VAL A 38 -19.58 19.85 15.54
N ASN A 39 -19.83 18.72 16.21
CA ASN A 39 -19.04 18.23 17.33
C ASN A 39 -18.03 17.16 16.88
N PHE A 40 -16.74 17.38 17.16
CA PHE A 40 -15.61 16.50 16.83
C PHE A 40 -14.96 15.84 18.07
N LYS A 41 -15.50 16.02 19.28
CA LYS A 41 -14.88 15.53 20.53
C LYS A 41 -14.67 14.01 20.58
N ASN A 42 -15.49 13.27 19.83
CA ASN A 42 -15.40 11.81 19.76
C ASN A 42 -14.84 11.32 18.42
N THR A 43 -13.92 12.09 17.83
CA THR A 43 -13.28 11.74 16.57
C THR A 43 -11.79 11.47 16.77
N VAL A 44 -11.26 10.53 16.01
CA VAL A 44 -9.81 10.36 15.82
C VAL A 44 -9.46 11.03 14.49
N ILE A 45 -8.52 11.95 14.50
CA ILE A 45 -8.04 12.63 13.31
C ILE A 45 -6.68 12.04 12.94
N ILE A 46 -6.59 11.51 11.74
CA ILE A 46 -5.36 10.97 11.15
C ILE A 46 -5.02 11.82 9.93
N ALA A 47 -3.81 12.35 9.87
CA ALA A 47 -3.33 13.10 8.72
C ALA A 47 -2.13 12.37 8.11
N THR A 48 -2.10 12.24 6.77
CA THR A 48 -0.93 11.76 6.04
C THR A 48 -0.24 12.92 5.34
N SER A 49 1.08 12.84 5.18
CA SER A 49 1.86 13.84 4.47
C SER A 49 3.14 13.23 3.90
N ASN A 50 3.56 13.73 2.75
CA ASN A 50 4.88 13.47 2.15
C ASN A 50 5.84 14.67 2.37
N ALA A 51 5.46 15.65 3.19
CA ALA A 51 6.26 16.82 3.47
C ALA A 51 7.59 16.45 4.16
N GLY A 52 8.68 17.05 3.71
CA GLY A 52 10.01 16.87 4.29
C GLY A 52 10.70 15.55 3.94
N PHE A 53 10.12 14.73 3.06
CA PHE A 53 10.69 13.44 2.64
C PHE A 53 11.04 13.43 1.16
N GLY A 54 12.15 12.77 0.80
CA GLY A 54 12.49 12.43 -0.59
C GLY A 54 13.40 13.41 -1.31
N HIS A 55 13.96 14.45 -0.66
CA HIS A 55 14.78 15.42 -1.37
C HIS A 55 16.27 15.45 -1.02
N ASN A 56 16.75 14.88 0.09
CA ASN A 56 18.19 14.78 0.36
C ASN A 56 18.50 13.66 1.36
N SER A 57 19.40 12.78 0.96
CA SER A 57 19.98 11.72 1.81
C SER A 57 20.85 12.22 2.98
N SER A 58 21.03 13.53 3.13
CA SER A 58 21.77 14.15 4.23
C SER A 58 20.93 14.41 5.49
N ASP A 59 19.62 14.18 5.45
CA ASP A 59 18.69 14.53 6.53
C ASP A 59 18.30 13.34 7.43
N ALA A 60 19.00 12.22 7.32
CA ALA A 60 18.69 11.01 8.08
C ALA A 60 18.75 11.21 9.62
N ASP A 61 19.55 12.17 10.08
CA ASP A 61 19.74 12.48 11.51
C ASP A 61 18.94 13.70 12.01
N GLN A 62 18.13 14.33 11.14
CA GLN A 62 17.33 15.47 11.59
C GLN A 62 16.08 15.01 12.34
N ASP A 63 15.77 15.77 13.41
CA ASP A 63 14.52 15.62 14.14
C ASP A 63 13.32 15.75 13.18
N LEU A 64 12.37 14.81 13.28
CA LEU A 64 11.16 14.77 12.47
C LEU A 64 10.39 16.08 12.45
N MET A 65 10.33 16.77 13.59
CA MET A 65 9.70 18.08 13.69
C MET A 65 10.44 19.15 12.90
N ALA A 66 11.77 19.09 12.84
CA ALA A 66 12.57 19.99 12.01
C ALA A 66 12.33 19.78 10.52
N LYS A 67 12.13 18.52 10.07
CA LYS A 67 11.77 18.18 8.68
C LYS A 67 10.40 18.75 8.28
N LEU A 68 9.46 18.80 9.21
CA LEU A 68 8.09 19.26 8.97
C LEU A 68 7.90 20.78 9.12
N ALA A 69 8.78 21.47 9.85
CA ALA A 69 8.68 22.91 10.14
C ALA A 69 8.58 23.82 8.91
N PRO A 70 9.22 23.52 7.74
CA PRO A 70 9.06 24.32 6.53
C PRO A 70 7.64 24.27 5.91
N TYR A 71 6.89 23.22 6.20
CA TYR A 71 5.59 22.94 5.59
C TYR A 71 4.41 23.28 6.51
N PHE A 72 4.61 23.11 7.81
CA PHE A 72 3.57 23.29 8.81
C PHE A 72 4.02 24.20 9.92
N ARG A 73 3.12 25.07 10.40
CA ARG A 73 3.40 25.92 11.54
C ARG A 73 3.60 25.06 12.80
N PRO A 74 4.51 25.44 13.72
CA PRO A 74 4.75 24.70 14.95
C PRO A 74 3.47 24.51 15.79
N GLU A 75 2.60 25.50 15.82
CA GLU A 75 1.32 25.44 16.52
C GLU A 75 0.41 24.32 16.01
N PHE A 76 0.46 24.03 14.69
CA PHE A 76 -0.30 22.94 14.08
C PHE A 76 0.29 21.57 14.43
N LEU A 77 1.59 21.40 14.31
CA LEU A 77 2.27 20.16 14.65
C LEU A 77 2.10 19.78 16.13
N ASN A 78 2.11 20.75 17.02
CA ASN A 78 1.95 20.56 18.47
C ASN A 78 0.54 20.12 18.89
N ARG A 79 -0.45 20.12 17.99
CA ARG A 79 -1.80 19.62 18.27
C ARG A 79 -1.96 18.13 18.05
N PHE A 80 -1.05 17.52 17.31
CA PHE A 80 -1.04 16.07 17.15
C PHE A 80 -0.50 15.37 18.40
N ASN A 81 -1.13 14.28 18.80
CA ASN A 81 -0.68 13.45 19.90
C ASN A 81 0.59 12.66 19.59
N GLY A 82 0.87 12.45 18.31
CA GLY A 82 2.08 11.78 17.83
C GLY A 82 2.26 11.94 16.34
N VAL A 83 3.50 11.91 15.91
CA VAL A 83 3.90 11.91 14.52
C VAL A 83 4.68 10.62 14.27
N ILE A 84 4.31 9.88 13.23
CA ILE A 84 4.89 8.59 12.89
C ILE A 84 5.57 8.72 11.53
N GLU A 85 6.87 8.49 11.50
CA GLU A 85 7.66 8.43 10.27
C GLU A 85 7.61 7.01 9.72
N PHE A 86 7.22 6.87 8.45
CA PHE A 86 7.31 5.61 7.72
C PHE A 86 8.65 5.55 6.99
N SER A 87 9.39 4.46 7.19
CA SER A 87 10.63 4.21 6.46
C SER A 87 10.36 3.84 4.99
N THR A 88 11.36 4.03 4.14
CA THR A 88 11.35 3.48 2.79
C THR A 88 11.35 1.96 2.84
N LEU A 89 10.65 1.35 1.86
CA LEU A 89 10.56 -0.11 1.77
C LEU A 89 11.93 -0.72 1.40
N THR A 90 12.32 -1.72 2.16
CA THR A 90 13.48 -2.56 1.82
C THR A 90 13.09 -3.63 0.81
N LYS A 91 14.07 -4.31 0.21
CA LYS A 91 13.81 -5.44 -0.69
C LYS A 91 13.04 -6.57 0.02
N ASP A 92 13.33 -6.80 1.29
CA ASP A 92 12.64 -7.82 2.09
C ASP A 92 11.18 -7.41 2.39
N ASP A 93 10.92 -6.12 2.63
CA ASP A 93 9.56 -5.62 2.78
C ASP A 93 8.76 -5.79 1.48
N LEU A 94 9.38 -5.52 0.33
CA LEU A 94 8.74 -5.70 -0.98
C LEU A 94 8.39 -7.18 -1.23
N LYS A 95 9.27 -8.11 -0.85
CA LYS A 95 8.98 -9.55 -0.93
C LYS A 95 7.76 -9.94 -0.08
N GLN A 96 7.69 -9.45 1.15
CA GLN A 96 6.55 -9.70 2.02
C GLN A 96 5.25 -9.12 1.44
N ILE A 97 5.31 -7.92 0.84
CA ILE A 97 4.14 -7.30 0.19
C ILE A 97 3.68 -8.15 -1.00
N VAL A 98 4.61 -8.64 -1.83
CA VAL A 98 4.27 -9.53 -2.96
C VAL A 98 3.65 -10.83 -2.44
N ASP A 99 4.21 -11.44 -1.40
CA ASP A 99 3.64 -12.66 -0.80
C ASP A 99 2.20 -12.44 -0.32
N LEU A 100 1.93 -11.34 0.39
CA LEU A 100 0.56 -11.00 0.83
C LEU A 100 -0.40 -10.80 -0.35
N MET A 101 0.05 -10.16 -1.43
CA MET A 101 -0.77 -9.96 -2.62
C MET A 101 -1.04 -11.28 -3.36
N LEU A 102 -0.06 -12.17 -3.45
CA LEU A 102 -0.21 -13.50 -4.05
C LEU A 102 -1.11 -14.41 -3.20
N ASP A 103 -1.04 -14.30 -1.89
CA ASP A 103 -1.98 -14.97 -0.98
C ASP A 103 -3.43 -14.55 -1.24
N ASP A 104 -3.69 -13.27 -1.50
CA ASP A 104 -5.02 -12.78 -1.85
C ASP A 104 -5.50 -13.29 -3.22
N VAL A 105 -4.59 -13.44 -4.18
CA VAL A 105 -4.87 -14.15 -5.44
C VAL A 105 -5.26 -15.60 -5.15
N ASN A 106 -4.46 -16.32 -4.37
CA ASN A 106 -4.72 -17.72 -4.02
C ASN A 106 -6.04 -17.90 -3.26
N LYS A 107 -6.41 -17.01 -2.33
CA LYS A 107 -7.73 -17.01 -1.67
C LYS A 107 -8.88 -16.88 -2.67
N THR A 108 -8.66 -16.13 -3.75
CA THR A 108 -9.66 -15.99 -4.81
C THR A 108 -9.75 -17.24 -5.68
N LEU A 109 -8.60 -17.82 -6.01
CA LEU A 109 -8.49 -19.06 -6.81
C LEU A 109 -9.05 -20.27 -6.04
N ALA A 110 -8.84 -20.35 -4.74
CA ALA A 110 -9.36 -21.42 -3.87
C ALA A 110 -10.88 -21.54 -3.92
N LYS A 111 -11.63 -20.47 -4.23
CA LYS A 111 -13.09 -20.53 -4.45
C LYS A 111 -13.48 -21.34 -5.70
N LYS A 112 -12.51 -21.62 -6.56
CA LYS A 112 -12.66 -22.44 -7.78
C LYS A 112 -11.85 -23.74 -7.71
N ASP A 113 -11.43 -24.14 -6.49
CA ASP A 113 -10.56 -25.30 -6.25
C ASP A 113 -9.21 -25.23 -7.00
N LEU A 114 -8.71 -24.01 -7.22
CA LEU A 114 -7.41 -23.75 -7.87
C LEU A 114 -6.38 -23.33 -6.83
N THR A 115 -5.13 -23.74 -7.04
CA THR A 115 -3.96 -23.31 -6.27
C THR A 115 -2.88 -22.85 -7.22
N LEU A 116 -2.22 -21.75 -6.93
CA LEU A 116 -1.11 -21.21 -7.71
C LEU A 116 0.17 -21.20 -6.86
N HIS A 117 1.20 -21.84 -7.37
CA HIS A 117 2.57 -21.78 -6.81
C HIS A 117 3.39 -20.80 -7.65
N VAL A 118 3.99 -19.83 -6.97
CA VAL A 118 4.81 -18.79 -7.63
C VAL A 118 6.25 -18.97 -7.20
N SER A 119 7.16 -19.11 -8.18
CA SER A 119 8.60 -19.24 -7.89
C SER A 119 9.20 -17.96 -7.33
N ASP A 120 10.29 -18.06 -6.56
CA ASP A 120 10.96 -16.86 -6.01
C ASP A 120 11.53 -15.97 -7.12
N GLU A 121 11.94 -16.54 -8.24
CA GLU A 121 12.40 -15.81 -9.42
C GLU A 121 11.30 -14.94 -10.01
N VAL A 122 10.06 -15.44 -10.08
CA VAL A 122 8.90 -14.65 -10.49
C VAL A 122 8.61 -13.53 -9.49
N LYS A 123 8.70 -13.79 -8.18
CA LYS A 123 8.50 -12.75 -7.17
C LYS A 123 9.51 -11.63 -7.29
N ASP A 124 10.79 -11.96 -7.48
CA ASP A 124 11.84 -10.96 -7.70
C ASP A 124 11.58 -10.15 -8.98
N HIS A 125 11.16 -10.80 -10.06
CA HIS A 125 10.78 -10.14 -11.32
C HIS A 125 9.58 -9.20 -11.14
N LEU A 126 8.54 -9.62 -10.43
CA LEU A 126 7.38 -8.77 -10.13
C LEU A 126 7.77 -7.51 -9.32
N ILE A 127 8.76 -7.64 -8.42
CA ILE A 127 9.29 -6.51 -7.66
C ILE A 127 10.03 -5.55 -8.59
N GLU A 128 10.89 -6.06 -9.47
CA GLU A 128 11.64 -5.24 -10.42
C GLU A 128 10.71 -4.44 -11.35
N ASP A 129 9.64 -5.06 -11.83
CA ASP A 129 8.66 -4.43 -12.71
C ASP A 129 7.67 -3.52 -11.98
N GLY A 130 7.42 -3.78 -10.71
CA GLY A 130 6.34 -3.13 -9.95
C GLY A 130 6.81 -2.18 -8.85
N TYR A 131 8.10 -2.03 -8.61
CA TYR A 131 8.61 -1.03 -7.67
C TYR A 131 9.06 0.23 -8.38
N ASP A 132 8.65 1.37 -7.85
CA ASP A 132 9.07 2.69 -8.31
C ASP A 132 9.47 3.54 -7.10
N GLU A 133 10.62 4.21 -7.13
CA GLU A 133 11.10 5.00 -5.99
C GLU A 133 10.13 6.10 -5.56
N ALA A 134 9.41 6.70 -6.51
CA ALA A 134 8.47 7.79 -6.23
C ALA A 134 7.09 7.29 -5.78
N LEU A 135 6.65 6.13 -6.30
CA LEU A 135 5.33 5.55 -6.07
C LEU A 135 5.36 4.41 -5.04
N GLY A 136 6.55 3.95 -4.66
CA GLY A 136 6.75 2.82 -3.75
C GLY A 136 6.22 1.50 -4.33
N ALA A 137 5.50 0.73 -3.52
CA ALA A 137 4.91 -0.54 -3.91
C ALA A 137 3.53 -0.42 -4.59
N ARG A 138 3.01 0.79 -4.82
CA ARG A 138 1.67 0.99 -5.42
C ARG A 138 1.51 0.32 -6.79
N PRO A 139 2.51 0.39 -7.72
CA PRO A 139 2.38 -0.25 -9.03
C PRO A 139 2.40 -1.80 -8.97
N LEU A 140 2.93 -2.41 -7.91
CA LEU A 140 2.98 -3.87 -7.75
C LEU A 140 1.62 -4.53 -7.91
N ARG A 141 0.55 -3.91 -7.39
CA ARG A 141 -0.81 -4.45 -7.54
C ARG A 141 -1.20 -4.63 -9.01
N ARG A 142 -0.88 -3.63 -9.84
CA ARG A 142 -1.18 -3.68 -11.27
C ARG A 142 -0.33 -4.72 -11.99
N VAL A 143 0.94 -4.82 -11.63
CA VAL A 143 1.85 -5.80 -12.22
C VAL A 143 1.39 -7.22 -11.91
N ILE A 144 1.02 -7.51 -10.65
CA ILE A 144 0.48 -8.82 -10.25
C ILE A 144 -0.86 -9.11 -10.94
N GLU A 145 -1.74 -8.12 -11.08
CA GLU A 145 -2.99 -8.28 -11.84
C GLU A 145 -2.69 -8.73 -13.27
N GLN A 146 -1.82 -8.01 -13.97
CA GLN A 146 -1.53 -8.25 -15.38
C GLN A 146 -0.67 -9.50 -15.62
N GLN A 147 0.37 -9.73 -14.83
CA GLN A 147 1.33 -10.82 -15.07
C GLN A 147 0.92 -12.14 -14.40
N ILE A 148 0.07 -12.09 -13.40
CA ILE A 148 -0.37 -13.31 -12.70
C ILE A 148 -1.85 -13.57 -12.95
N ARG A 149 -2.74 -12.67 -12.53
CA ARG A 149 -4.18 -12.94 -12.50
C ARG A 149 -4.78 -13.09 -13.88
N ASP A 150 -4.42 -12.22 -14.82
CA ASP A 150 -4.89 -12.30 -16.19
C ASP A 150 -4.41 -13.59 -16.84
N GLN A 151 -3.11 -13.93 -16.71
CA GLN A 151 -2.54 -15.14 -17.29
C GLN A 151 -3.10 -16.44 -16.67
N VAL A 152 -3.34 -16.45 -15.34
CA VAL A 152 -4.02 -17.59 -14.70
C VAL A 152 -5.43 -17.74 -15.24
N THR A 153 -6.13 -16.64 -15.50
CA THR A 153 -7.48 -16.67 -16.04
C THR A 153 -7.49 -17.23 -17.46
N ASP A 154 -6.59 -16.76 -18.32
CA ASP A 154 -6.45 -17.25 -19.70
C ASP A 154 -6.08 -18.74 -19.71
N PHE A 155 -5.10 -19.14 -18.92
CA PHE A 155 -4.70 -20.55 -18.81
C PHE A 155 -5.86 -21.46 -18.36
N TYR A 156 -6.64 -21.01 -17.36
CA TYR A 156 -7.76 -21.79 -16.83
C TYR A 156 -8.91 -21.94 -17.85
N LEU A 157 -9.14 -20.91 -18.68
CA LEU A 157 -10.16 -20.98 -19.73
C LEU A 157 -9.78 -22.00 -20.81
N ASP A 158 -8.50 -22.09 -21.15
CA ASP A 158 -7.97 -23.02 -22.14
C ASP A 158 -7.82 -24.47 -21.60
N ASN A 159 -7.64 -24.60 -20.26
CA ASN A 159 -7.38 -25.87 -19.59
C ASN A 159 -8.36 -26.12 -18.42
N PRO A 160 -9.67 -26.26 -18.69
CA PRO A 160 -10.66 -26.45 -17.64
C PRO A 160 -10.51 -27.85 -17.03
N GLY A 161 -10.03 -27.93 -15.81
CA GLY A 161 -9.84 -29.21 -15.09
C GLY A 161 -8.52 -29.27 -14.31
N GLU A 162 -7.58 -28.43 -14.65
CA GLU A 162 -6.34 -28.28 -13.89
C GLU A 162 -6.66 -27.60 -12.55
N LYS A 163 -6.07 -28.12 -11.46
CA LYS A 163 -6.32 -27.61 -10.10
C LYS A 163 -5.09 -27.00 -9.45
N SER A 164 -3.91 -27.36 -9.93
CA SER A 164 -2.64 -26.87 -9.40
C SER A 164 -1.82 -26.25 -10.51
N LEU A 165 -1.51 -24.97 -10.37
CA LEU A 165 -0.81 -24.17 -11.34
C LEU A 165 0.53 -23.70 -10.78
N SER A 166 1.54 -23.54 -11.66
CA SER A 166 2.81 -22.87 -11.33
C SER A 166 2.98 -21.64 -12.20
N ALA A 167 3.59 -20.62 -11.62
CA ALA A 167 4.09 -19.44 -12.30
C ALA A 167 5.61 -19.47 -12.26
N ASP A 168 6.24 -19.57 -13.42
CA ASP A 168 7.68 -19.65 -13.60
C ASP A 168 8.17 -18.57 -14.56
N LEU A 169 9.45 -18.18 -14.46
CA LEU A 169 10.04 -17.18 -15.33
C LEU A 169 10.72 -17.87 -16.52
N VAL A 170 10.22 -17.62 -17.72
CA VAL A 170 10.77 -18.18 -18.97
C VAL A 170 11.11 -17.01 -19.91
N ASP A 171 12.35 -16.90 -20.32
CA ASP A 171 12.84 -15.83 -21.22
C ASP A 171 12.43 -14.41 -20.74
N GLY A 172 12.47 -14.17 -19.42
CA GLY A 172 12.10 -12.89 -18.81
C GLY A 172 10.59 -12.59 -18.81
N LYS A 173 9.75 -13.61 -19.00
CA LYS A 173 8.29 -13.49 -18.92
C LYS A 173 7.72 -14.49 -17.95
N VAL A 174 6.71 -14.07 -17.23
CA VAL A 174 5.93 -14.98 -16.39
C VAL A 174 5.11 -15.90 -17.26
N VAL A 175 5.20 -17.20 -17.03
CA VAL A 175 4.45 -18.24 -17.74
C VAL A 175 3.70 -19.10 -16.74
N ILE A 176 2.41 -19.26 -16.95
CA ILE A 176 1.57 -20.15 -16.15
C ILE A 176 1.52 -21.54 -16.81
N SER A 177 1.72 -22.58 -16.00
CA SER A 177 1.63 -23.97 -16.43
C SER A 177 0.93 -24.84 -15.38
N ALA A 178 0.45 -26.01 -15.79
CA ALA A 178 -0.07 -27.00 -14.84
C ALA A 178 1.09 -27.65 -14.08
N VAL A 179 0.93 -27.84 -12.76
CA VAL A 179 1.87 -28.63 -11.99
C VAL A 179 1.70 -30.10 -12.35
N VAL A 180 2.67 -30.66 -13.07
CA VAL A 180 2.71 -32.10 -13.34
C VAL A 180 3.14 -32.80 -12.03
N GLU A 181 2.19 -33.42 -11.31
CA GLU A 181 2.56 -34.34 -10.24
C GLU A 181 3.42 -35.46 -10.83
N LYS A 182 4.71 -35.45 -10.49
CA LYS A 182 5.55 -36.62 -10.74
C LYS A 182 5.01 -37.75 -9.87
N THR A 183 4.17 -38.59 -10.44
CA THR A 183 3.79 -39.86 -9.83
C THR A 183 5.10 -40.59 -9.55
N ALA A 184 5.43 -40.72 -8.26
CA ALA A 184 6.54 -41.56 -7.85
C ALA A 184 6.21 -43.00 -8.26
N VAL A 185 6.84 -43.45 -9.33
CA VAL A 185 6.82 -44.86 -9.69
C VAL A 185 7.67 -45.56 -8.62
N THR A 186 6.99 -46.13 -7.64
CA THR A 186 7.61 -47.07 -6.70
C THR A 186 7.81 -48.36 -7.45
N ASN A 187 9.07 -48.68 -7.75
CA ASN A 187 9.51 -50.03 -8.10
C ASN A 187 9.79 -50.80 -6.83
#